data_1924b9c73e001e8e2d1e8a3505a06e65
#
_entry.id   1924b9c73e001e8e2d1e8a3505a06e65
#
_cell.length_a   1.000
_cell.length_b   1.000
_cell.length_c   1.000
_cell.angle_alpha   90.00
_cell.angle_beta   90.00
_cell.angle_gamma   90.00
#
_symmetry.space_group_name_H-M   'P 1'
#
loop_
_entity.id
_entity.type
_entity.pdbx_description
1 polymer ?
#
loop_
_entity_poly.entity_id
_entity_poly.type
_entity_poly.pdbx_seq_one_letter_code
_entity_poly.pdbx_strand_id
1 'polypeptide(L)'
;MFKIKLLILLLNSFFLLSCINNNNHPSDIKYSVSYIAGEYDGLMLKNLMTSYLKSFGKYDRNSNLEIQSNISHSSDLFITNIDNTSDREKITTNLSITVLDKNSNCIIYNNDFSISQFYIFATGDKFLSNQNAFKKIKKDNTEYLVKQLINKLFEIGKTCRKND
;
A
#
# COMPACT_ATOMS: atom_id res chain seq x y z
N MET A 1 -54.01 -17.56 -15.54
CA MET A 1 -52.63 -17.28 -16.02
C MET A 1 -52.11 -15.89 -15.67
N PHE A 2 -52.89 -14.85 -15.62
CA PHE A 2 -52.46 -13.46 -15.32
C PHE A 2 -51.92 -13.31 -13.88
N LYS A 3 -52.57 -13.94 -12.89
CA LYS A 3 -52.17 -13.87 -11.46
C LYS A 3 -50.80 -14.49 -11.17
N ILE A 4 -50.42 -15.54 -11.92
CA ILE A 4 -49.10 -16.21 -11.73
C ILE A 4 -47.97 -15.35 -12.28
N LYS A 5 -48.18 -14.67 -13.41
CA LYS A 5 -47.21 -13.75 -14.00
C LYS A 5 -46.94 -12.54 -13.09
N LEU A 6 -47.98 -12.01 -12.44
CA LEU A 6 -47.88 -10.92 -11.50
C LEU A 6 -47.08 -11.32 -10.23
N LEU A 7 -47.30 -12.55 -9.74
CA LEU A 7 -46.58 -13.09 -8.58
C LEU A 7 -45.08 -13.24 -8.87
N ILE A 8 -44.73 -13.73 -10.06
CA ILE A 8 -43.32 -13.88 -10.49
C ILE A 8 -42.64 -12.51 -10.63
N LEU A 9 -43.35 -11.50 -11.12
CA LEU A 9 -42.82 -10.14 -11.26
C LEU A 9 -42.57 -9.49 -9.90
N LEU A 10 -43.45 -9.70 -8.93
CA LEU A 10 -43.28 -9.25 -7.53
C LEU A 10 -42.11 -9.96 -6.85
N LEU A 11 -41.92 -11.26 -7.09
CA LEU A 11 -40.79 -12.00 -6.50
C LEU A 11 -39.45 -11.53 -7.05
N ASN A 12 -39.36 -11.20 -8.35
CA ASN A 12 -38.14 -10.65 -8.94
C ASN A 12 -37.80 -9.25 -8.43
N SER A 13 -38.79 -8.41 -8.07
CA SER A 13 -38.51 -7.08 -7.52
C SER A 13 -37.92 -7.14 -6.12
N PHE A 14 -38.21 -8.19 -5.32
CA PHE A 14 -37.60 -8.40 -4.02
C PHE A 14 -36.11 -8.78 -4.07
N PHE A 15 -35.68 -9.48 -5.13
CA PHE A 15 -34.26 -9.81 -5.32
C PHE A 15 -33.42 -8.60 -5.73
N LEU A 16 -33.97 -7.58 -6.34
CA LEU A 16 -33.26 -6.37 -6.73
C LEU A 16 -33.01 -5.42 -5.55
N LEU A 17 -33.76 -5.54 -4.45
CA LEU A 17 -33.61 -4.72 -3.24
C LEU A 17 -32.55 -5.25 -2.27
N SER A 18 -32.06 -6.47 -2.43
CA SER A 18 -31.09 -7.09 -1.51
C SER A 18 -29.64 -6.64 -1.73
N CYS A 19 -29.35 -5.83 -2.76
CA CYS A 19 -28.02 -5.31 -3.05
C CYS A 19 -27.75 -3.91 -2.47
N ILE A 20 -28.59 -3.38 -1.58
CA ILE A 20 -28.23 -2.21 -0.78
C ILE A 20 -27.37 -2.74 0.37
N ASN A 21 -26.13 -3.08 0.03
CA ASN A 21 -25.12 -3.32 1.03
C ASN A 21 -24.84 -1.98 1.72
N ASN A 22 -25.35 -1.85 2.93
CA ASN A 22 -25.07 -0.73 3.80
C ASN A 22 -23.60 -0.84 4.21
N ASN A 23 -22.71 -0.48 3.27
CA ASN A 23 -21.33 -0.21 3.58
C ASN A 23 -21.35 1.02 4.49
N ASN A 24 -21.47 0.78 5.78
CA ASN A 24 -21.00 1.67 6.80
C ASN A 24 -19.49 1.84 6.57
N HIS A 25 -19.13 2.61 5.54
CA HIS A 25 -17.77 3.07 5.38
C HIS A 25 -17.42 3.81 6.66
N PRO A 26 -16.43 3.32 7.41
CA PRO A 26 -16.00 4.01 8.60
C PRO A 26 -15.67 5.42 8.16
N SER A 27 -16.50 6.34 8.64
CA SER A 27 -16.31 7.79 8.71
C SER A 27 -15.30 8.39 7.76
N ASP A 28 -15.56 9.57 7.35
CA ASP A 28 -14.83 10.61 6.61
C ASP A 28 -13.40 10.90 7.15
N ILE A 29 -12.66 9.82 7.46
CA ILE A 29 -11.27 9.91 7.92
C ILE A 29 -10.41 10.25 6.72
N LYS A 30 -9.75 11.40 6.80
CA LYS A 30 -8.79 11.86 5.81
C LYS A 30 -7.40 11.91 6.43
N TYR A 31 -6.40 11.76 5.59
CA TYR A 31 -4.99 11.75 5.99
C TYR A 31 -4.22 12.83 5.23
N SER A 32 -3.27 13.45 5.90
CA SER A 32 -2.19 14.21 5.29
C SER A 32 -0.94 13.33 5.19
N VAL A 33 -0.08 13.62 4.22
CA VAL A 33 1.21 12.94 4.05
C VAL A 33 2.30 13.95 4.29
N SER A 34 3.11 13.75 5.32
CA SER A 34 4.22 14.62 5.66
C SER A 34 5.44 14.41 4.76
N TYR A 35 6.53 15.03 5.11
CA TYR A 35 7.83 14.78 4.50
C TYR A 35 8.23 13.32 4.75
N ILE A 36 8.64 12.65 3.69
CA ILE A 36 9.14 11.28 3.72
C ILE A 36 10.64 11.34 3.51
N ALA A 37 11.40 10.77 4.42
CA ALA A 37 12.84 10.66 4.28
C ALA A 37 13.20 9.70 3.13
N GLY A 38 14.35 9.94 2.48
CA GLY A 38 14.86 9.05 1.42
C GLY A 38 14.78 9.65 0.03
N GLU A 39 15.47 10.75 -0.22
CA GLU A 39 15.74 11.31 -1.57
C GLU A 39 14.68 10.97 -2.66
N TYR A 40 15.12 10.33 -3.75
CA TYR A 40 14.23 9.98 -4.88
C TYR A 40 13.17 8.93 -4.49
N ASP A 41 13.55 7.91 -3.72
CA ASP A 41 12.63 6.82 -3.32
C ASP A 41 11.56 7.35 -2.36
N GLY A 42 11.92 8.27 -1.47
CA GLY A 42 10.97 8.96 -0.59
C GLY A 42 9.99 9.84 -1.35
N LEU A 43 10.44 10.56 -2.38
CA LEU A 43 9.55 11.36 -3.22
C LEU A 43 8.57 10.49 -4.02
N MET A 44 9.06 9.38 -4.57
CA MET A 44 8.22 8.41 -5.26
C MET A 44 7.16 7.83 -4.33
N LEU A 45 7.54 7.42 -3.12
CA LEU A 45 6.64 6.93 -2.09
C LEU A 45 5.54 7.96 -1.76
N LYS A 46 5.93 9.23 -1.50
CA LYS A 46 4.99 10.31 -1.21
C LYS A 46 3.97 10.52 -2.33
N ASN A 47 4.43 10.52 -3.57
CA ASN A 47 3.57 10.72 -4.73
C ASN A 47 2.58 9.56 -4.89
N LEU A 48 3.04 8.32 -4.73
CA LEU A 48 2.19 7.13 -4.77
C LEU A 48 1.13 7.17 -3.65
N MET A 49 1.53 7.37 -2.40
CA MET A 49 0.62 7.44 -1.26
C MET A 49 -0.43 8.54 -1.46
N THR A 50 0.00 9.74 -1.85
CA THR A 50 -0.90 10.86 -2.11
C THR A 50 -1.89 10.54 -3.23
N SER A 51 -1.43 9.90 -4.31
CA SER A 51 -2.27 9.50 -5.44
C SER A 51 -3.33 8.48 -5.03
N TYR A 52 -2.93 7.44 -4.31
CA TYR A 52 -3.87 6.41 -3.81
C TYR A 52 -4.88 7.01 -2.83
N LEU A 53 -4.44 7.80 -1.84
CA LEU A 53 -5.35 8.44 -0.90
C LEU A 53 -6.35 9.38 -1.60
N LYS A 54 -5.91 10.11 -2.63
CA LYS A 54 -6.80 10.94 -3.46
C LYS A 54 -7.83 10.12 -4.22
N SER A 55 -7.43 9.01 -4.84
CA SER A 55 -8.34 8.15 -5.61
C SER A 55 -9.46 7.55 -4.75
N PHE A 56 -9.21 7.36 -3.45
CA PHE A 56 -10.20 6.91 -2.48
C PHE A 56 -10.91 8.04 -1.70
N GLY A 57 -10.66 9.31 -2.04
CA GLY A 57 -11.24 10.46 -1.34
C GLY A 57 -10.75 10.63 0.11
N LYS A 58 -9.61 10.01 0.48
CA LYS A 58 -9.05 9.98 1.83
C LYS A 58 -7.87 10.93 2.02
N TYR A 59 -7.54 11.74 1.05
CA TYR A 59 -6.47 12.74 1.15
C TYR A 59 -7.01 14.12 1.51
N ASP A 60 -6.40 14.73 2.53
CA ASP A 60 -6.56 16.16 2.84
C ASP A 60 -5.24 16.70 3.39
N ARG A 61 -4.68 17.72 2.74
CA ARG A 61 -3.40 18.33 3.15
C ARG A 61 -3.45 18.89 4.57
N ASN A 62 -4.61 19.34 5.01
CA ASN A 62 -4.83 19.97 6.31
C ASN A 62 -5.35 18.98 7.37
N SER A 63 -5.41 17.70 7.05
CA SER A 63 -5.85 16.68 8.01
C SER A 63 -4.96 16.66 9.25
N ASN A 64 -5.59 16.45 10.39
CA ASN A 64 -4.89 16.27 11.66
C ASN A 64 -4.20 14.88 11.73
N LEU A 65 -4.69 13.91 10.96
CA LEU A 65 -4.07 12.60 10.87
C LEU A 65 -2.95 12.64 9.83
N GLU A 66 -1.73 12.59 10.31
CA GLU A 66 -0.53 12.71 9.49
C GLU A 66 0.15 11.36 9.34
N ILE A 67 0.41 10.97 8.09
CA ILE A 67 1.20 9.80 7.77
C ILE A 67 2.66 10.21 7.64
N GLN A 68 3.48 9.64 8.50
CA GLN A 68 4.94 9.69 8.44
C GLN A 68 5.45 8.34 7.97
N SER A 69 6.41 8.31 7.07
CA SER A 69 6.92 7.05 6.55
C SER A 69 8.38 7.15 6.14
N ASN A 70 9.03 6.00 6.16
CA ASN A 70 10.38 5.82 5.65
C ASN A 70 10.45 4.57 4.79
N ILE A 71 11.15 4.65 3.65
CA ILE A 71 11.36 3.52 2.76
C ILE A 71 12.84 3.26 2.59
N SER A 72 13.22 1.99 2.62
CA SER A 72 14.58 1.54 2.36
C SER A 72 14.58 0.32 1.44
N HIS A 73 15.64 0.19 0.67
CA HIS A 73 15.86 -0.93 -0.22
C HIS A 73 17.24 -1.52 0.05
N SER A 74 17.32 -2.84 0.13
CA SER A 74 18.57 -3.58 0.17
C SER A 74 18.61 -4.62 -0.93
N SER A 75 19.81 -4.99 -1.35
CA SER A 75 20.03 -6.10 -2.27
C SER A 75 21.06 -7.07 -1.73
N ASP A 76 20.77 -8.36 -1.91
CA ASP A 76 21.62 -9.46 -1.52
C ASP A 76 21.87 -10.37 -2.73
N LEU A 77 23.14 -10.65 -3.00
CA LEU A 77 23.56 -11.58 -4.04
C LEU A 77 23.51 -13.01 -3.53
N PHE A 78 22.87 -13.90 -4.27
CA PHE A 78 22.83 -15.34 -4.00
C PHE A 78 23.67 -16.08 -5.03
N ILE A 79 24.78 -16.65 -4.55
CA ILE A 79 25.67 -17.46 -5.35
C ILE A 79 25.15 -18.90 -5.29
N THR A 80 24.71 -19.43 -6.42
CA THR A 80 24.14 -20.79 -6.50
C THR A 80 25.07 -21.75 -7.25
N ASN A 81 26.09 -21.22 -7.97
CA ASN A 81 27.00 -22.00 -8.80
C ASN A 81 28.32 -22.28 -8.10
N ILE A 82 28.93 -23.44 -8.40
CA ILE A 82 30.24 -23.84 -7.91
C ILE A 82 31.35 -22.84 -8.28
N ASP A 83 31.15 -22.09 -9.36
CA ASP A 83 32.12 -21.11 -9.89
C ASP A 83 32.07 -19.75 -9.16
N ASN A 84 31.36 -19.65 -8.03
CA ASN A 84 31.16 -18.39 -7.28
C ASN A 84 30.47 -17.26 -8.09
N THR A 85 29.76 -17.60 -9.16
CA THR A 85 28.96 -16.64 -9.90
C THR A 85 27.59 -16.49 -9.27
N SER A 86 27.16 -15.24 -9.02
CA SER A 86 25.78 -14.97 -8.58
C SER A 86 24.86 -15.09 -9.77
N ASP A 87 23.86 -15.96 -9.67
CA ASP A 87 22.82 -16.07 -10.67
C ASP A 87 21.52 -15.39 -10.25
N ARG A 88 21.40 -15.00 -8.96
CA ARG A 88 20.20 -14.34 -8.43
C ARG A 88 20.57 -13.19 -7.50
N GLU A 89 19.80 -12.13 -7.60
CA GLU A 89 19.85 -11.03 -6.64
C GLU A 89 18.47 -10.88 -6.01
N LYS A 90 18.45 -10.81 -4.67
CA LYS A 90 17.25 -10.55 -3.88
C LYS A 90 17.18 -9.08 -3.54
N ILE A 91 16.09 -8.43 -3.91
CA ILE A 91 15.81 -7.05 -3.53
C ILE A 91 14.75 -7.05 -2.45
N THR A 92 15.10 -6.53 -1.29
CA THR A 92 14.19 -6.35 -0.16
C THR A 92 13.84 -4.87 -0.02
N THR A 93 12.55 -4.59 0.08
CA THR A 93 12.01 -3.25 0.33
C THR A 93 11.31 -3.26 1.69
N ASN A 94 11.71 -2.33 2.57
CA ASN A 94 11.10 -2.13 3.88
C ASN A 94 10.42 -0.76 3.90
N LEU A 95 9.21 -0.70 4.44
CA LEU A 95 8.39 0.49 4.59
C LEU A 95 7.92 0.59 6.04
N SER A 96 8.44 1.59 6.77
CA SER A 96 8.02 1.92 8.13
C SER A 96 6.99 3.04 8.08
N ILE A 97 5.89 2.88 8.82
CA ILE A 97 4.76 3.82 8.82
C ILE A 97 4.35 4.16 10.24
N THR A 98 4.15 5.46 10.46
CA THR A 98 3.52 5.98 11.66
C THR A 98 2.38 6.91 11.27
N VAL A 99 1.18 6.72 11.85
CA VAL A 99 0.06 7.64 11.75
C VAL A 99 -0.09 8.38 13.06
N LEU A 100 0.12 9.70 13.00
CA LEU A 100 0.09 10.61 14.14
C LEU A 100 -1.19 11.46 14.10
N ASP A 101 -1.89 11.57 15.19
CA ASP A 101 -2.87 12.64 15.40
C ASP A 101 -2.16 13.89 15.95
N LYS A 102 -2.07 14.92 15.14
CA LYS A 102 -1.40 16.20 15.50
C LYS A 102 -2.10 16.94 16.64
N ASN A 103 -3.41 16.78 16.78
CA ASN A 103 -4.16 17.48 17.82
C ASN A 103 -3.89 16.90 19.21
N SER A 104 -3.89 15.60 19.32
CA SER A 104 -3.65 14.89 20.59
C SER A 104 -2.19 14.49 20.78
N ASN A 105 -1.35 14.72 19.77
CA ASN A 105 0.07 14.29 19.70
C ASN A 105 0.22 12.81 20.06
N CYS A 106 -0.68 11.97 19.55
CA CYS A 106 -0.66 10.55 19.83
C CYS A 106 -0.48 9.71 18.57
N ILE A 107 0.16 8.57 18.72
CA ILE A 107 0.33 7.58 17.65
C ILE A 107 -0.92 6.72 17.60
N ILE A 108 -1.62 6.77 16.46
CA ILE A 108 -2.80 5.93 16.19
C ILE A 108 -2.37 4.58 15.63
N TYR A 109 -1.37 4.60 14.76
CA TYR A 109 -0.89 3.39 14.08
C TYR A 109 0.62 3.47 13.87
N ASN A 110 1.29 2.36 14.11
CA ASN A 110 2.70 2.19 13.80
C ASN A 110 2.92 0.75 13.33
N ASN A 111 3.55 0.58 12.18
CA ASN A 111 3.85 -0.75 11.65
C ASN A 111 4.96 -0.70 10.60
N ASP A 112 5.62 -1.84 10.43
CA ASP A 112 6.62 -2.09 9.41
C ASP A 112 6.11 -3.13 8.41
N PHE A 113 6.32 -2.85 7.13
CA PHE A 113 6.01 -3.74 6.03
C PHE A 113 7.29 -4.10 5.29
N SER A 114 7.38 -5.33 4.84
CA SER A 114 8.54 -5.79 4.06
C SER A 114 8.10 -6.71 2.93
N ILE A 115 8.78 -6.59 1.80
CA ILE A 115 8.63 -7.50 0.65
C ILE A 115 9.98 -7.73 0.00
N SER A 116 10.19 -8.95 -0.48
CA SER A 116 11.40 -9.31 -1.23
C SER A 116 11.02 -9.94 -2.56
N GLN A 117 11.77 -9.59 -3.60
CA GLN A 117 11.68 -10.21 -4.92
C GLN A 117 13.08 -10.59 -5.42
N PHE A 118 13.14 -11.64 -6.21
CA PHE A 118 14.37 -12.10 -6.85
C PHE A 118 14.34 -11.78 -8.35
N TYR A 119 15.51 -11.50 -8.90
CA TYR A 119 15.71 -11.53 -10.34
C TYR A 119 16.98 -12.31 -10.67
N ILE A 120 17.05 -12.80 -11.90
CA ILE A 120 18.24 -13.49 -12.40
C ILE A 120 19.24 -12.41 -12.81
N PHE A 121 20.40 -12.42 -12.15
CA PHE A 121 21.49 -11.53 -12.46
C PHE A 121 22.22 -12.06 -13.70
N ALA A 122 22.24 -11.26 -14.76
CA ALA A 122 22.95 -11.62 -15.96
C ALA A 122 24.38 -11.07 -15.92
N THR A 123 25.35 -11.94 -16.15
CA THR A 123 26.78 -11.58 -16.24
C THR A 123 27.13 -11.01 -17.63
N GLY A 124 28.24 -10.27 -17.74
CA GLY A 124 28.74 -9.72 -19.00
C GLY A 124 28.04 -8.44 -19.43
N ASP A 125 27.80 -8.27 -20.75
CA ASP A 125 27.35 -7.01 -21.37
C ASP A 125 25.91 -6.60 -21.04
N LYS A 126 25.27 -7.25 -20.06
CA LYS A 126 23.87 -7.04 -19.69
C LYS A 126 23.67 -6.09 -18.48
N PHE A 127 24.66 -5.26 -18.19
CA PHE A 127 24.60 -4.32 -17.07
C PHE A 127 23.35 -3.43 -17.05
N LEU A 128 22.98 -2.87 -18.22
CA LEU A 128 21.77 -2.05 -18.34
C LEU A 128 20.50 -2.83 -18.06
N SER A 129 20.44 -4.11 -18.44
CA SER A 129 19.31 -4.99 -18.16
C SER A 129 19.15 -5.21 -16.67
N ASN A 130 20.26 -5.48 -15.96
CA ASN A 130 20.27 -5.65 -14.51
C ASN A 130 19.81 -4.38 -13.79
N GLN A 131 20.32 -3.21 -14.20
CA GLN A 131 19.87 -1.92 -13.62
C GLN A 131 18.38 -1.67 -13.84
N ASN A 132 17.86 -1.96 -15.02
CA ASN A 132 16.44 -1.80 -15.31
C ASN A 132 15.57 -2.76 -14.48
N ALA A 133 16.01 -4.03 -14.34
CA ALA A 133 15.35 -5.01 -13.49
C ALA A 133 15.32 -4.54 -12.03
N PHE A 134 16.46 -4.08 -11.51
CA PHE A 134 16.56 -3.54 -10.15
C PHE A 134 15.60 -2.37 -9.91
N LYS A 135 15.62 -1.36 -10.80
CA LYS A 135 14.73 -0.19 -10.70
C LYS A 135 13.26 -0.59 -10.76
N LYS A 136 12.92 -1.53 -11.67
CA LYS A 136 11.56 -2.02 -11.82
C LYS A 136 11.08 -2.71 -10.55
N ILE A 137 11.87 -3.61 -9.99
CA ILE A 137 11.52 -4.34 -8.75
C ILE A 137 11.35 -3.39 -7.57
N LYS A 138 12.25 -2.41 -7.39
CA LYS A 138 12.09 -1.38 -6.35
C LYS A 138 10.74 -0.66 -6.48
N LYS A 139 10.40 -0.25 -7.69
CA LYS A 139 9.13 0.42 -7.98
C LYS A 139 7.93 -0.48 -7.67
N ASP A 140 7.95 -1.72 -8.19
CA ASP A 140 6.86 -2.68 -8.02
C ASP A 140 6.66 -3.04 -6.53
N ASN A 141 7.76 -3.25 -5.79
CA ASN A 141 7.74 -3.48 -4.35
C ASN A 141 7.13 -2.28 -3.60
N THR A 142 7.57 -1.06 -3.93
CA THR A 142 7.04 0.16 -3.30
C THR A 142 5.54 0.29 -3.54
N GLU A 143 5.10 0.10 -4.77
CA GLU A 143 3.68 0.16 -5.12
C GLU A 143 2.85 -0.90 -4.39
N TYR A 144 3.36 -2.12 -4.28
CA TYR A 144 2.70 -3.19 -3.53
C TYR A 144 2.55 -2.85 -2.05
N LEU A 145 3.62 -2.36 -1.40
CA LEU A 145 3.58 -1.98 0.01
C LEU A 145 2.64 -0.80 0.27
N VAL A 146 2.60 0.18 -0.65
CA VAL A 146 1.63 1.28 -0.54
C VAL A 146 0.19 0.78 -0.63
N LYS A 147 -0.11 -0.14 -1.54
CA LYS A 147 -1.46 -0.76 -1.63
C LYS A 147 -1.84 -1.48 -0.34
N GLN A 148 -0.91 -2.25 0.23
CA GLN A 148 -1.14 -2.92 1.52
C GLN A 148 -1.41 -1.91 2.64
N LEU A 149 -0.61 -0.84 2.71
CA LEU A 149 -0.80 0.23 3.68
C LEU A 149 -2.18 0.87 3.53
N ILE A 150 -2.57 1.26 2.32
CA ILE A 150 -3.87 1.92 2.08
C ILE A 150 -5.02 1.04 2.55
N ASN A 151 -4.97 -0.27 2.27
CA ASN A 151 -5.97 -1.21 2.78
C ASN A 151 -6.02 -1.23 4.31
N LYS A 152 -4.84 -1.19 4.97
CA LYS A 152 -4.78 -1.14 6.43
C LYS A 152 -5.31 0.17 7.00
N LEU A 153 -5.06 1.31 6.35
CA LEU A 153 -5.59 2.61 6.78
C LEU A 153 -7.13 2.65 6.81
N PHE A 154 -7.80 1.85 5.98
CA PHE A 154 -9.27 1.76 6.00
C PHE A 154 -9.81 0.97 7.19
N GLU A 155 -8.98 0.14 7.81
CA GLU A 155 -9.34 -0.67 8.98
C GLU A 155 -9.08 0.07 10.31
N ILE A 156 -8.31 1.16 10.28
CA ILE A 156 -7.85 1.86 11.48
C ILE A 156 -8.95 2.79 12.01
N GLY A 157 -9.31 2.62 13.29
CA GLY A 157 -10.13 3.55 14.04
C GLY A 157 -9.33 4.75 14.55
N LYS A 158 -10.02 5.81 15.05
CA LYS A 158 -9.40 7.03 15.63
C LYS A 158 -8.92 6.86 17.08
N THR A 159 -8.70 5.65 17.55
CA THR A 159 -8.31 5.42 18.96
C THR A 159 -6.81 5.52 19.12
N CYS A 160 -6.37 6.42 19.99
CA CYS A 160 -4.97 6.52 20.39
C CYS A 160 -4.49 5.23 21.05
N ARG A 161 -3.37 4.65 20.59
CA ARG A 161 -2.67 3.64 21.38
C ARG A 161 -2.05 4.34 22.58
N LYS A 162 -2.51 4.02 23.78
CA LYS A 162 -1.73 4.30 24.99
C LYS A 162 -0.47 3.43 24.88
N ASN A 163 0.70 4.07 24.89
CA ASN A 163 1.93 3.36 25.16
C ASN A 163 1.86 2.94 26.63
N ASP A 164 1.62 1.66 26.89
CA ASP A 164 1.88 1.03 28.18
C ASP A 164 3.38 0.80 28.34
#